data_04fdfb0a4e62054abf6c363f83b00edf
#
_entry.id   04fdfb0a4e62054abf6c363f83b00edf
#
_cell.length_a   1.000
_cell.length_b   1.000
_cell.length_c   1.000
_cell.angle_alpha   90.00
_cell.angle_beta   90.00
_cell.angle_gamma   90.00
#
_symmetry.space_group_name_H-M   'P 1'
#
loop_
_entity.id
_entity.type
_entity.pdbx_description
1 polymer ?
#
loop_
_entity_poly.entity_id
_entity_poly.type
_entity_poly.pdbx_seq_one_letter_code
_entity_poly.pdbx_strand_id
1 'polypeptide(L)'
;MSRDAGIGAVMGRFPKIRPALSPKEEAVHATLMKRNRERLTLFTRVSDFLESWMHRRVSKGTQLPPGHHLLEIGAGTLNHIPYEPAEVVYDVVEPSTNMYDDKTGHDRVRAFYANTGDIDNAQRYDRIITIAALEHMTDLPANVAKSGLLLNDGGVFRAGIPSEGGLIWGLSWRLIGLDLFIRTRHNWAEHMRHEHVNTASEIISVVEYFFDRVTVRRFPLPFHHLSFYAAIDARQPNRERCAAYLDQWQVQPSKQAD
;
A
#
# COMPACT_ATOMS: atom_id res chain seq x y z
N MET A 1 -10.27 25.47 10.21
CA MET A 1 -11.10 24.26 10.13
C MET A 1 -10.58 23.32 11.19
N SER A 2 -11.45 22.76 12.05
CA SER A 2 -11.02 21.80 13.07
C SER A 2 -10.45 20.54 12.39
N ARG A 3 -9.50 19.85 13.05
CA ARG A 3 -8.89 18.60 12.57
C ARG A 3 -9.97 17.56 12.19
N ASP A 4 -11.05 17.52 12.97
CA ASP A 4 -12.17 16.60 12.77
C ASP A 4 -12.99 16.88 11.51
N ALA A 5 -13.19 18.14 11.14
CA ALA A 5 -13.90 18.52 9.91
C ALA A 5 -13.06 18.12 8.66
N GLY A 6 -11.74 18.25 8.75
CA GLY A 6 -10.83 17.86 7.66
C GLY A 6 -10.81 16.36 7.42
N ILE A 7 -10.77 15.55 8.50
CA ILE A 7 -10.74 14.08 8.37
C ILE A 7 -12.09 13.53 7.89
N GLY A 8 -13.22 14.10 8.35
CA GLY A 8 -14.54 13.71 7.85
C GLY A 8 -14.68 13.89 6.34
N ALA A 9 -14.14 14.98 5.80
CA ALA A 9 -14.11 15.22 4.35
C ALA A 9 -13.21 14.21 3.60
N VAL A 10 -12.14 13.73 4.20
CA VAL A 10 -11.28 12.68 3.60
C VAL A 10 -12.01 11.34 3.63
N MET A 11 -12.55 10.95 4.79
CA MET A 11 -13.25 9.66 4.97
C MET A 11 -14.49 9.53 4.08
N GLY A 12 -15.23 10.63 3.87
CA GLY A 12 -16.42 10.66 3.01
C GLY A 12 -16.15 10.47 1.51
N ARG A 13 -14.87 10.41 1.09
CA ARG A 13 -14.49 10.11 -0.30
C ARG A 13 -14.41 8.61 -0.59
N PHE A 14 -14.49 7.77 0.41
CA PHE A 14 -14.36 6.32 0.27
C PHE A 14 -15.73 5.61 0.32
N PRO A 15 -15.89 4.50 -0.41
CA PRO A 15 -14.92 3.91 -1.35
C PRO A 15 -14.71 4.80 -2.57
N LYS A 16 -13.47 4.83 -3.06
CA LYS A 16 -13.16 5.51 -4.33
C LYS A 16 -13.49 4.61 -5.52
N ILE A 17 -13.78 5.25 -6.64
CA ILE A 17 -13.96 4.57 -7.93
C ILE A 17 -12.70 4.81 -8.76
N ARG A 18 -12.11 3.75 -9.33
CA ARG A 18 -11.01 3.89 -10.27
C ARG A 18 -11.49 4.60 -11.53
N PRO A 19 -10.78 5.64 -12.02
CA PRO A 19 -11.07 6.20 -13.34
C PRO A 19 -10.90 5.12 -14.40
N ALA A 20 -11.89 4.96 -15.29
CA ALA A 20 -11.80 3.99 -16.37
C ALA A 20 -10.63 4.32 -17.31
N LEU A 21 -9.96 3.27 -17.83
CA LEU A 21 -9.01 3.40 -18.91
C LEU A 21 -9.74 3.49 -20.26
N SER A 22 -9.14 4.19 -21.22
CA SER A 22 -9.59 4.08 -22.59
C SER A 22 -9.33 2.65 -23.13
N PRO A 23 -10.09 2.12 -24.10
CA PRO A 23 -9.91 0.76 -24.60
C PRO A 23 -8.49 0.46 -25.09
N LYS A 24 -7.83 1.48 -25.64
CA LYS A 24 -6.41 1.38 -26.05
C LYS A 24 -5.50 1.19 -24.84
N GLU A 25 -5.67 2.00 -23.79
CA GLU A 25 -4.82 1.97 -22.62
C GLU A 25 -5.11 0.74 -21.74
N GLU A 26 -6.32 0.21 -21.78
CA GLU A 26 -6.68 -1.06 -21.13
C GLU A 26 -5.89 -2.24 -21.70
N ALA A 27 -5.79 -2.33 -23.03
CA ALA A 27 -4.99 -3.36 -23.70
C ALA A 27 -3.49 -3.23 -23.36
N VAL A 28 -2.99 -2.00 -23.30
CA VAL A 28 -1.60 -1.72 -22.88
C VAL A 28 -1.38 -2.05 -21.40
N HIS A 29 -2.31 -1.68 -20.54
CA HIS A 29 -2.28 -1.99 -19.10
C HIS A 29 -2.18 -3.50 -18.85
N ALA A 30 -3.05 -4.29 -19.48
CA ALA A 30 -3.00 -5.75 -19.39
C ALA A 30 -1.64 -6.33 -19.84
N THR A 31 -1.03 -5.70 -20.86
CA THR A 31 0.30 -6.10 -21.35
C THR A 31 1.40 -5.71 -20.36
N LEU A 32 1.34 -4.50 -19.79
CA LEU A 32 2.30 -4.01 -18.79
C LEU A 32 2.24 -4.83 -17.51
N MET A 33 1.06 -5.19 -17.02
CA MET A 33 0.89 -6.07 -15.86
C MET A 33 1.55 -7.44 -16.09
N LYS A 34 1.49 -7.97 -17.31
CA LYS A 34 2.23 -9.20 -17.68
C LYS A 34 3.73 -8.99 -17.82
N ARG A 35 4.17 -7.82 -18.33
CA ARG A 35 5.59 -7.48 -18.60
C ARG A 35 6.34 -6.89 -17.43
N ASN A 36 5.69 -6.47 -16.35
CA ASN A 36 6.36 -5.99 -15.13
C ASN A 36 7.29 -7.05 -14.51
N ARG A 37 7.36 -8.21 -15.15
CA ARG A 37 8.29 -9.30 -14.89
C ARG A 37 9.67 -9.13 -15.58
N GLU A 38 9.81 -8.25 -16.58
CA GLU A 38 11.06 -8.04 -17.34
C GLU A 38 11.60 -6.63 -17.07
N ARG A 39 12.57 -6.57 -16.15
CA ARG A 39 13.28 -5.33 -15.80
C ARG A 39 14.10 -4.81 -16.97
N LEU A 40 13.80 -3.65 -17.47
CA LEU A 40 14.55 -2.99 -18.55
C LEU A 40 14.99 -1.59 -18.13
N THR A 41 16.33 -1.36 -18.14
CA THR A 41 17.08 -0.10 -18.23
C THR A 41 17.69 0.50 -16.94
N LEU A 42 18.58 1.49 -17.12
CA LEU A 42 19.31 2.25 -16.08
C LEU A 42 18.36 2.88 -15.03
N PHE A 43 17.15 3.28 -15.45
CA PHE A 43 16.08 3.76 -14.57
C PHE A 43 15.63 2.72 -13.55
N THR A 44 15.68 1.43 -13.87
CA THR A 44 15.30 0.37 -12.93
C THR A 44 16.24 0.30 -11.74
N ARG A 45 17.54 0.57 -11.91
CA ARG A 45 18.51 0.54 -10.79
C ARG A 45 18.26 1.65 -9.78
N VAL A 46 17.84 2.84 -10.23
CA VAL A 46 17.45 3.94 -9.34
C VAL A 46 16.13 3.62 -8.66
N SER A 47 15.15 3.10 -9.39
CA SER A 47 13.87 2.63 -8.83
C SER A 47 14.11 1.54 -7.79
N ASP A 48 14.91 0.52 -8.10
CA ASP A 48 15.26 -0.58 -7.19
C ASP A 48 15.94 -0.07 -5.90
N PHE A 49 16.82 0.92 -6.00
CA PHE A 49 17.43 1.55 -4.83
C PHE A 49 16.40 2.28 -3.98
N LEU A 50 15.51 3.05 -4.61
CA LEU A 50 14.45 3.80 -3.95
C LEU A 50 13.41 2.87 -3.32
N GLU A 51 13.00 1.81 -4.02
CA GLU A 51 12.11 0.78 -3.48
C GLU A 51 12.75 0.03 -2.32
N SER A 52 14.04 -0.33 -2.44
CA SER A 52 14.78 -0.99 -1.35
C SER A 52 14.82 -0.16 -0.07
N TRP A 53 14.78 1.17 -0.18
CA TRP A 53 14.67 2.04 0.99
C TRP A 53 13.35 1.83 1.73
N MET A 54 12.23 1.73 1.01
CA MET A 54 10.92 1.45 1.64
C MET A 54 10.93 0.09 2.34
N HIS A 55 11.36 -0.97 1.66
CA HIS A 55 11.46 -2.32 2.25
C HIS A 55 12.33 -2.33 3.51
N ARG A 56 13.55 -1.80 3.43
CA ARG A 56 14.45 -1.70 4.60
C ARG A 56 13.88 -0.83 5.70
N ARG A 57 13.12 0.23 5.35
CA ARG A 57 12.55 1.11 6.35
C ARG A 57 11.38 0.48 7.08
N VAL A 58 10.55 -0.28 6.38
CA VAL A 58 9.42 -1.00 6.93
C VAL A 58 9.88 -2.17 7.81
N SER A 59 10.94 -2.90 7.43
CA SER A 59 11.52 -3.99 8.23
C SER A 59 12.39 -3.50 9.39
N LYS A 60 13.00 -2.30 9.30
CA LYS A 60 14.04 -1.83 10.22
C LYS A 60 13.55 -1.58 11.63
N GLY A 61 14.31 -2.07 12.62
CA GLY A 61 14.20 -1.66 14.04
C GLY A 61 13.20 -2.45 14.87
N THR A 62 12.61 -3.49 14.32
CA THR A 62 11.98 -4.57 15.06
C THR A 62 12.42 -5.88 14.42
N GLN A 63 13.53 -6.43 14.86
CA GLN A 63 13.72 -7.87 14.69
C GLN A 63 12.58 -8.50 15.48
N LEU A 64 11.60 -9.02 14.75
CA LEU A 64 10.56 -9.81 15.37
C LEU A 64 11.24 -11.08 15.91
N PRO A 65 11.08 -11.43 17.19
CA PRO A 65 11.57 -12.70 17.68
C PRO A 65 10.98 -13.89 16.91
N PRO A 66 11.63 -15.06 16.95
CA PRO A 66 11.06 -16.26 16.33
C PRO A 66 9.62 -16.52 16.76
N GLY A 67 8.77 -16.92 15.82
CA GLY A 67 7.36 -17.23 16.06
C GLY A 67 6.43 -16.00 16.08
N HIS A 68 6.95 -14.79 15.88
CA HIS A 68 6.10 -13.62 15.72
C HIS A 68 5.35 -13.63 14.38
N HIS A 69 4.12 -13.14 14.40
CA HIS A 69 3.22 -13.12 13.26
C HIS A 69 3.31 -11.78 12.53
N LEU A 70 3.57 -11.85 11.24
CA LEU A 70 3.61 -10.72 10.32
C LEU A 70 2.57 -10.91 9.22
N LEU A 71 1.83 -9.85 8.91
CA LEU A 71 0.94 -9.77 7.76
C LEU A 71 1.45 -8.73 6.78
N GLU A 72 1.62 -9.10 5.51
CA GLU A 72 1.85 -8.16 4.41
C GLU A 72 0.56 -7.96 3.61
N ILE A 73 0.14 -6.70 3.44
CA ILE A 73 -1.06 -6.34 2.66
C ILE A 73 -0.60 -5.72 1.34
N GLY A 74 -1.03 -6.33 0.22
CA GLY A 74 -0.60 -5.97 -1.12
C GLY A 74 0.82 -6.46 -1.41
N ALA A 75 1.07 -7.76 -1.16
CA ALA A 75 2.42 -8.34 -1.27
C ALA A 75 2.93 -8.47 -2.71
N GLY A 76 2.04 -8.38 -3.71
CA GLY A 76 2.41 -8.45 -5.11
C GLY A 76 3.26 -9.68 -5.42
N THR A 77 4.50 -9.46 -5.83
CA THR A 77 5.44 -10.52 -6.21
C THR A 77 6.29 -11.07 -5.06
N LEU A 78 5.90 -10.86 -3.81
CA LEU A 78 6.60 -11.31 -2.60
C LEU A 78 8.02 -10.75 -2.44
N ASN A 79 8.28 -9.59 -3.02
CA ASN A 79 9.62 -8.98 -3.05
C ASN A 79 10.09 -8.43 -1.69
N HIS A 80 9.20 -8.39 -0.67
CA HIS A 80 9.57 -7.98 0.69
C HIS A 80 10.11 -9.14 1.53
N ILE A 81 9.74 -10.37 1.27
CA ILE A 81 10.15 -11.56 2.06
C ILE A 81 11.65 -11.61 2.37
N PRO A 82 12.58 -11.28 1.45
CA PRO A 82 14.01 -11.30 1.73
C PRO A 82 14.49 -10.31 2.81
N TYR A 83 13.67 -9.33 3.16
CA TYR A 83 13.98 -8.33 4.19
C TYR A 83 13.55 -8.76 5.60
N GLU A 84 12.84 -9.88 5.72
CA GLU A 84 12.33 -10.40 6.97
C GLU A 84 13.06 -11.67 7.43
N PRO A 85 13.26 -11.85 8.75
CA PRO A 85 13.84 -13.08 9.30
C PRO A 85 13.09 -14.33 8.87
N ALA A 86 13.79 -15.44 8.72
CA ALA A 86 13.21 -16.69 8.26
C ALA A 86 12.21 -17.29 9.25
N GLU A 87 12.38 -16.99 10.53
CA GLU A 87 11.62 -17.56 11.65
C GLU A 87 10.29 -16.83 11.92
N VAL A 88 10.02 -15.75 11.19
CA VAL A 88 8.75 -15.01 11.28
C VAL A 88 7.64 -15.80 10.59
N VAL A 89 6.50 -15.95 11.25
CA VAL A 89 5.30 -16.51 10.65
C VAL A 89 4.68 -15.47 9.73
N TYR A 90 4.71 -15.73 8.43
CA TYR A 90 4.40 -14.75 7.39
C TYR A 90 3.08 -15.08 6.72
N ASP A 91 2.13 -14.15 6.77
CA ASP A 91 0.86 -14.21 6.05
C ASP A 91 0.77 -13.07 5.03
N VAL A 92 -0.02 -13.28 3.99
CA VAL A 92 -0.15 -12.36 2.86
C VAL A 92 -1.60 -12.09 2.52
N VAL A 93 -1.91 -10.83 2.24
CA VAL A 93 -3.12 -10.41 1.52
C VAL A 93 -2.73 -9.95 0.13
N GLU A 94 -3.13 -10.69 -0.91
CA GLU A 94 -2.91 -10.34 -2.31
C GLU A 94 -4.02 -10.96 -3.16
N PRO A 95 -4.91 -10.13 -3.79
CA PRO A 95 -6.02 -10.65 -4.58
C PRO A 95 -5.59 -11.34 -5.87
N SER A 96 -4.39 -11.03 -6.39
CA SER A 96 -3.93 -11.52 -7.69
C SER A 96 -2.97 -12.69 -7.53
N THR A 97 -3.48 -13.92 -7.49
CA THR A 97 -2.68 -15.15 -7.29
C THR A 97 -1.56 -15.30 -8.31
N ASN A 98 -1.77 -14.90 -9.55
CA ASN A 98 -0.76 -14.93 -10.62
C ASN A 98 0.46 -14.01 -10.36
N MET A 99 0.40 -13.17 -9.32
CA MET A 99 1.54 -12.32 -8.93
C MET A 99 2.59 -13.11 -8.14
N TYR A 100 2.21 -14.16 -7.43
CA TYR A 100 3.08 -14.86 -6.47
C TYR A 100 3.21 -16.38 -6.65
N ASP A 101 2.36 -17.07 -7.41
CA ASP A 101 2.31 -18.54 -7.50
C ASP A 101 3.66 -19.19 -7.86
N ASP A 102 4.49 -18.52 -8.63
CA ASP A 102 5.79 -19.00 -9.09
C ASP A 102 6.98 -18.20 -8.49
N LYS A 103 6.78 -17.49 -7.40
CA LYS A 103 7.78 -16.56 -6.84
C LYS A 103 8.65 -17.20 -5.78
N THR A 104 9.89 -16.74 -5.72
CA THR A 104 10.83 -17.06 -4.64
C THR A 104 10.25 -16.56 -3.30
N GLY A 105 10.18 -17.47 -2.32
CA GLY A 105 9.65 -17.16 -0.99
C GLY A 105 8.17 -17.54 -0.80
N HIS A 106 7.50 -18.06 -1.84
CA HIS A 106 6.12 -18.55 -1.72
C HIS A 106 5.99 -19.62 -0.61
N ASP A 107 6.98 -20.48 -0.48
CA ASP A 107 7.10 -21.53 0.54
C ASP A 107 7.27 -20.99 1.97
N ARG A 108 7.60 -19.71 2.13
CA ARG A 108 7.70 -19.05 3.44
C ARG A 108 6.37 -18.49 3.92
N VAL A 109 5.36 -18.42 3.07
CA VAL A 109 4.06 -17.87 3.41
C VAL A 109 3.18 -18.95 4.00
N ARG A 110 2.71 -18.72 5.22
CA ARG A 110 1.80 -19.64 5.93
C ARG A 110 0.40 -19.61 5.35
N ALA A 111 -0.13 -18.42 5.07
CA ALA A 111 -1.49 -18.24 4.58
C ALA A 111 -1.58 -17.09 3.57
N PHE A 112 -2.38 -17.33 2.52
CA PHE A 112 -2.75 -16.33 1.52
C PHE A 112 -4.22 -15.99 1.65
N TYR A 113 -4.53 -14.69 1.66
CA TYR A 113 -5.89 -14.15 1.68
C TYR A 113 -6.11 -13.26 0.47
N ALA A 114 -7.29 -13.29 -0.12
CA ALA A 114 -7.64 -12.39 -1.22
C ALA A 114 -7.89 -10.96 -0.69
N ASN A 115 -8.50 -10.85 0.49
CA ASN A 115 -8.86 -9.56 1.11
C ASN A 115 -8.57 -9.58 2.61
N THR A 116 -8.38 -8.41 3.22
CA THR A 116 -8.25 -8.28 4.68
C THR A 116 -9.51 -8.75 5.42
N GLY A 117 -10.68 -8.67 4.77
CA GLY A 117 -11.96 -9.16 5.30
C GLY A 117 -12.01 -10.67 5.49
N ASP A 118 -11.22 -11.44 4.73
CA ASP A 118 -11.17 -12.92 4.80
C ASP A 118 -10.41 -13.42 6.03
N ILE A 119 -9.67 -12.53 6.71
CA ILE A 119 -8.91 -12.87 7.91
C ILE A 119 -9.85 -12.94 9.11
N ASP A 120 -9.80 -14.07 9.81
CA ASP A 120 -10.57 -14.28 11.04
C ASP A 120 -10.28 -13.15 12.06
N ASN A 121 -11.34 -12.64 12.67
CA ASN A 121 -11.24 -11.58 13.68
C ASN A 121 -10.49 -12.02 14.96
N ALA A 122 -10.31 -13.29 15.19
CA ALA A 122 -9.48 -13.82 16.28
C ALA A 122 -7.98 -13.84 15.95
N GLN A 123 -7.61 -13.78 14.68
CA GLN A 123 -6.21 -13.74 14.24
C GLN A 123 -5.54 -12.45 14.71
N ARG A 124 -4.27 -12.57 15.15
CA ARG A 124 -3.48 -11.43 15.62
C ARG A 124 -2.08 -11.42 15.02
N TYR A 125 -1.59 -10.20 14.81
CA TYR A 125 -0.28 -9.95 14.22
C TYR A 125 0.53 -8.98 15.09
N ASP A 126 1.81 -9.24 15.22
CA ASP A 126 2.73 -8.36 15.93
C ASP A 126 3.17 -7.20 15.05
N ARG A 127 3.16 -7.42 13.74
CA ARG A 127 3.40 -6.39 12.76
C ARG A 127 2.53 -6.61 11.51
N ILE A 128 1.92 -5.53 11.04
CA ILE A 128 1.25 -5.49 9.74
C ILE A 128 2.00 -4.50 8.88
N ILE A 129 2.33 -4.91 7.67
CA ILE A 129 3.08 -4.10 6.71
C ILE A 129 2.32 -3.95 5.40
N THR A 130 2.62 -2.86 4.69
CA THR A 130 2.15 -2.63 3.33
C THR A 130 3.16 -1.75 2.60
N ILE A 131 3.53 -2.09 1.37
CA ILE A 131 4.57 -1.40 0.63
C ILE A 131 4.08 -1.15 -0.78
N ALA A 132 3.99 0.14 -1.15
CA ALA A 132 3.50 0.61 -2.45
C ALA A 132 2.17 -0.06 -2.86
N ALA A 133 1.22 -0.13 -1.92
CA ALA A 133 -0.10 -0.73 -2.13
C ALA A 133 -1.26 0.17 -1.68
N LEU A 134 -1.10 0.98 -0.63
CA LEU A 134 -2.19 1.82 -0.12
C LEU A 134 -2.68 2.87 -1.12
N GLU A 135 -1.82 3.33 -2.02
CA GLU A 135 -2.16 4.25 -3.10
C GLU A 135 -3.14 3.66 -4.10
N HIS A 136 -3.20 2.34 -4.19
CA HIS A 136 -4.08 1.61 -5.10
C HIS A 136 -5.42 1.22 -4.50
N MET A 137 -5.61 1.31 -3.18
CA MET A 137 -6.79 0.80 -2.49
C MET A 137 -7.98 1.74 -2.59
N THR A 138 -9.05 1.29 -3.20
CA THR A 138 -10.32 2.05 -3.27
C THR A 138 -11.04 2.11 -1.93
N ASP A 139 -10.83 1.12 -1.07
CA ASP A 139 -11.39 0.95 0.26
C ASP A 139 -10.34 1.13 1.37
N LEU A 140 -9.38 2.03 1.16
CA LEU A 140 -8.26 2.31 2.05
C LEU A 140 -8.64 2.38 3.54
N PRO A 141 -9.68 3.14 3.98
CA PRO A 141 -10.03 3.20 5.40
C PRO A 141 -10.47 1.86 6.00
N ALA A 142 -11.16 1.01 5.24
CA ALA A 142 -11.58 -0.30 5.71
C ALA A 142 -10.36 -1.22 5.95
N ASN A 143 -9.38 -1.20 5.03
CA ASN A 143 -8.15 -1.98 5.18
C ASN A 143 -7.30 -1.50 6.37
N VAL A 144 -7.19 -0.18 6.59
CA VAL A 144 -6.45 0.39 7.72
C VAL A 144 -7.17 0.11 9.04
N ALA A 145 -8.50 0.25 9.10
CA ALA A 145 -9.30 -0.08 10.29
C ALA A 145 -9.19 -1.57 10.65
N LYS A 146 -9.33 -2.47 9.66
CA LYS A 146 -9.16 -3.91 9.87
C LYS A 146 -7.75 -4.23 10.38
N SER A 147 -6.72 -3.60 9.82
CA SER A 147 -5.35 -3.74 10.31
C SER A 147 -5.23 -3.35 11.80
N GLY A 148 -5.88 -2.27 12.22
CA GLY A 148 -5.90 -1.86 13.63
C GLY A 148 -6.52 -2.89 14.56
N LEU A 149 -7.57 -3.60 14.12
CA LEU A 149 -8.20 -4.67 14.90
C LEU A 149 -7.37 -5.96 14.93
N LEU A 150 -6.63 -6.25 13.87
CA LEU A 150 -5.80 -7.45 13.75
C LEU A 150 -4.46 -7.34 14.50
N LEU A 151 -4.03 -6.15 14.93
CA LEU A 151 -2.79 -5.99 15.69
C LEU A 151 -2.90 -6.54 17.12
N ASN A 152 -1.83 -7.20 17.58
CA ASN A 152 -1.60 -7.48 18.99
C ASN A 152 -1.45 -6.18 19.79
N ASP A 153 -1.59 -6.27 21.12
CA ASP A 153 -1.23 -5.18 22.02
C ASP A 153 0.28 -4.91 21.90
N GLY A 154 0.64 -3.64 21.67
CA GLY A 154 2.01 -3.26 21.36
C GLY A 154 2.46 -3.49 19.92
N GLY A 155 1.64 -4.12 19.09
CA GLY A 155 1.88 -4.32 17.67
C GLY A 155 2.03 -3.03 16.88
N VAL A 156 2.54 -3.14 15.65
CA VAL A 156 2.82 -1.98 14.80
C VAL A 156 2.30 -2.18 13.38
N PHE A 157 1.64 -1.16 12.86
CA PHE A 157 1.32 -1.02 11.45
C PHE A 157 2.40 -0.18 10.77
N ARG A 158 2.97 -0.66 9.67
CA ARG A 158 3.98 0.05 8.90
C ARG A 158 3.64 0.11 7.43
N ALA A 159 3.80 1.28 6.84
CA ALA A 159 3.58 1.45 5.42
C ALA A 159 4.76 2.17 4.76
N GLY A 160 5.14 1.69 3.58
CA GLY A 160 5.99 2.40 2.64
C GLY A 160 5.12 2.88 1.48
N ILE A 161 5.05 4.18 1.24
CA ILE A 161 4.19 4.77 0.22
C ILE A 161 4.95 5.76 -0.67
N PRO A 162 4.59 5.90 -1.96
CA PRO A 162 5.07 6.99 -2.78
C PRO A 162 4.57 8.34 -2.25
N SER A 163 5.35 9.40 -2.45
CA SER A 163 4.96 10.77 -2.06
C SER A 163 3.97 11.36 -3.08
N GLU A 164 2.89 10.64 -3.37
CA GLU A 164 1.86 11.01 -4.34
C GLU A 164 1.27 12.38 -4.00
N GLY A 165 1.17 13.28 -5.00
CA GLY A 165 0.83 14.69 -4.82
C GLY A 165 2.03 15.60 -4.50
N GLY A 166 3.24 15.05 -4.30
CA GLY A 166 4.48 15.82 -4.14
C GLY A 166 5.04 16.34 -5.47
N LEU A 167 5.80 17.46 -5.43
CA LEU A 167 6.35 18.09 -6.64
C LEU A 167 7.35 17.18 -7.35
N ILE A 168 8.40 16.71 -6.66
CA ILE A 168 9.43 15.89 -7.31
C ILE A 168 8.93 14.52 -7.70
N TRP A 169 8.02 13.93 -6.94
CA TRP A 169 7.30 12.72 -7.35
C TRP A 169 6.51 12.96 -8.63
N GLY A 170 5.67 14.00 -8.63
CA GLY A 170 4.87 14.37 -9.78
C GLY A 170 5.69 14.72 -11.04
N LEU A 171 6.86 15.35 -10.87
CA LEU A 171 7.79 15.64 -11.97
C LEU A 171 8.42 14.35 -12.50
N SER A 172 8.89 13.47 -11.61
CA SER A 172 9.60 12.24 -12.01
C SER A 172 8.74 11.32 -12.86
N TRP A 173 7.50 11.03 -12.44
CA TRP A 173 6.63 10.14 -13.23
C TRP A 173 6.15 10.81 -14.54
N ARG A 174 6.06 12.15 -14.60
CA ARG A 174 5.75 12.86 -15.85
C ARG A 174 6.90 12.80 -16.85
N LEU A 175 8.15 12.89 -16.38
CA LEU A 175 9.33 12.73 -17.24
C LEU A 175 9.43 11.31 -17.78
N ILE A 176 9.20 10.29 -16.93
CA ILE A 176 9.12 8.88 -17.33
C ILE A 176 7.99 8.69 -18.35
N GLY A 177 6.83 9.27 -18.08
CA GLY A 177 5.66 9.20 -18.95
C GLY A 177 5.88 9.87 -20.30
N LEU A 178 6.62 10.96 -20.35
CA LEU A 178 6.98 11.63 -21.61
C LEU A 178 7.92 10.76 -22.46
N ASP A 179 8.95 10.16 -21.86
CA ASP A 179 9.85 9.22 -22.55
C ASP A 179 9.07 8.02 -23.10
N LEU A 180 8.20 7.44 -22.27
CA LEU A 180 7.37 6.31 -22.66
C LEU A 180 6.40 6.69 -23.77
N PHE A 181 5.77 7.88 -23.71
CA PHE A 181 4.88 8.37 -24.76
C PHE A 181 5.60 8.57 -26.10
N ILE A 182 6.81 9.13 -26.08
CA ILE A 182 7.63 9.31 -27.29
C ILE A 182 7.91 7.97 -27.96
N ARG A 183 8.26 6.94 -27.18
CA ARG A 183 8.67 5.62 -27.68
C ARG A 183 7.49 4.73 -28.08
N THR A 184 6.41 4.77 -27.32
CA THR A 184 5.32 3.78 -27.43
C THR A 184 3.94 4.36 -27.71
N ARG A 185 3.81 5.70 -27.65
CA ARG A 185 2.52 6.41 -27.70
C ARG A 185 1.54 6.01 -26.58
N HIS A 186 2.06 5.46 -25.47
CA HIS A 186 1.29 5.11 -24.29
C HIS A 186 1.02 6.34 -23.43
N ASN A 187 -0.24 6.50 -22.97
CA ASN A 187 -0.63 7.60 -22.10
C ASN A 187 -0.41 7.25 -20.62
N TRP A 188 0.85 7.36 -20.17
CA TRP A 188 1.24 7.06 -18.79
C TRP A 188 0.44 7.83 -17.74
N ALA A 189 0.01 9.06 -18.04
CA ALA A 189 -0.76 9.87 -17.11
C ALA A 189 -2.19 9.32 -16.87
N GLU A 190 -2.78 8.66 -17.85
CA GLU A 190 -4.06 7.96 -17.71
C GLU A 190 -3.89 6.72 -16.82
N HIS A 191 -2.84 5.95 -17.09
CA HIS A 191 -2.46 4.79 -16.31
C HIS A 191 -2.20 5.15 -14.82
N MET A 192 -1.40 6.18 -14.55
CA MET A 192 -1.12 6.65 -13.20
C MET A 192 -2.39 7.07 -12.44
N ARG A 193 -3.34 7.72 -13.11
CA ARG A 193 -4.62 8.12 -12.48
C ARG A 193 -5.54 6.94 -12.22
N HIS A 194 -5.47 5.90 -13.05
CA HIS A 194 -6.20 4.66 -12.85
C HIS A 194 -5.65 3.90 -11.64
N GLU A 195 -4.33 3.76 -11.55
CA GLU A 195 -3.68 2.98 -10.50
C GLU A 195 -3.62 3.73 -9.17
N HIS A 196 -3.17 4.98 -9.16
CA HIS A 196 -2.93 5.75 -7.96
C HIS A 196 -4.15 6.58 -7.58
N VAL A 197 -5.09 5.95 -6.88
CA VAL A 197 -6.33 6.62 -6.46
C VAL A 197 -6.19 7.42 -5.16
N ASN A 198 -5.14 7.16 -4.36
CA ASN A 198 -4.90 7.83 -3.08
C ASN A 198 -3.61 8.64 -3.10
N THR A 199 -3.66 9.86 -2.60
CA THR A 199 -2.48 10.68 -2.36
C THR A 199 -1.81 10.31 -1.03
N ALA A 200 -0.51 10.62 -0.88
CA ALA A 200 0.21 10.39 0.37
C ALA A 200 -0.43 11.12 1.57
N SER A 201 -0.98 12.32 1.37
CA SER A 201 -1.66 13.07 2.43
C SER A 201 -2.97 12.41 2.86
N GLU A 202 -3.75 11.88 1.93
CA GLU A 202 -4.97 11.12 2.25
C GLU A 202 -4.63 9.85 3.03
N ILE A 203 -3.63 9.08 2.58
CA ILE A 203 -3.17 7.87 3.28
C ILE A 203 -2.75 8.18 4.72
N ILE A 204 -1.90 9.20 4.90
CA ILE A 204 -1.45 9.61 6.23
C ILE A 204 -2.63 10.03 7.11
N SER A 205 -3.56 10.83 6.58
CA SER A 205 -4.76 11.27 7.32
C SER A 205 -5.64 10.10 7.75
N VAL A 206 -5.83 9.09 6.89
CA VAL A 206 -6.58 7.87 7.22
C VAL A 206 -5.87 7.08 8.32
N VAL A 207 -4.55 6.92 8.24
CA VAL A 207 -3.78 6.22 9.28
C VAL A 207 -3.84 7.00 10.60
N GLU A 208 -3.68 8.33 10.60
CA GLU A 208 -3.80 9.19 11.79
C GLU A 208 -5.22 9.19 12.39
N TYR A 209 -6.24 8.85 11.61
CA TYR A 209 -7.59 8.69 12.12
C TYR A 209 -7.74 7.42 12.96
N PHE A 210 -7.12 6.32 12.55
CA PHE A 210 -7.27 5.03 13.22
C PHE A 210 -6.19 4.72 14.27
N PHE A 211 -5.07 5.47 14.28
CA PHE A 211 -3.94 5.23 15.18
C PHE A 211 -3.60 6.49 15.97
N ASP A 212 -3.43 6.35 17.28
CA ASP A 212 -3.14 7.49 18.18
C ASP A 212 -1.69 7.95 18.10
N ARG A 213 -0.76 7.07 17.67
CA ARG A 213 0.66 7.39 17.52
C ARG A 213 1.14 7.06 16.11
N VAL A 214 1.34 8.10 15.30
CA VAL A 214 1.82 7.99 13.91
C VAL A 214 3.09 8.80 13.72
N THR A 215 4.11 8.17 13.13
CA THR A 215 5.36 8.82 12.74
C THR A 215 5.58 8.64 11.25
N VAL A 216 5.84 9.74 10.55
CA VAL A 216 6.12 9.74 9.10
C VAL A 216 7.55 10.18 8.86
N ARG A 217 8.30 9.37 8.10
CA ARG A 217 9.65 9.69 7.65
C ARG A 217 9.69 9.69 6.13
N ARG A 218 10.25 10.72 5.56
CA ARG A 218 10.32 10.91 4.12
C ARG A 218 11.74 10.77 3.58
N PHE A 219 11.86 10.45 2.30
CA PHE A 219 13.14 10.27 1.63
C PHE A 219 13.10 10.92 0.23
N PRO A 220 14.15 11.61 -0.23
CA PRO A 220 15.40 11.88 0.49
C PRO A 220 15.30 13.02 1.54
N LEU A 221 14.37 13.95 1.39
CA LEU A 221 14.19 15.09 2.29
C LEU A 221 12.89 14.96 3.10
N PRO A 222 12.81 15.57 4.29
CA PRO A 222 11.66 15.40 5.19
C PRO A 222 10.40 16.16 4.73
N PHE A 223 10.47 16.89 3.64
CA PHE A 223 9.36 17.69 3.10
C PHE A 223 8.60 16.90 2.03
N HIS A 224 7.26 16.94 2.08
CA HIS A 224 6.41 16.21 1.15
C HIS A 224 6.74 16.48 -0.32
N HIS A 225 6.88 17.75 -0.69
CA HIS A 225 7.17 18.14 -2.08
C HIS A 225 8.58 17.79 -2.55
N LEU A 226 9.50 17.50 -1.62
CA LEU A 226 10.90 17.18 -1.88
C LEU A 226 11.25 15.73 -1.52
N SER A 227 10.25 14.86 -1.48
CA SER A 227 10.41 13.43 -1.21
C SER A 227 9.83 12.57 -2.32
N PHE A 228 10.44 11.40 -2.54
CA PHE A 228 9.93 10.37 -3.44
C PHE A 228 9.04 9.37 -2.69
N TYR A 229 9.42 9.06 -1.45
CA TYR A 229 8.73 8.07 -0.63
C TYR A 229 8.57 8.54 0.80
N ALA A 230 7.53 8.01 1.45
CA ALA A 230 7.32 8.15 2.88
C ALA A 230 7.15 6.77 3.53
N ALA A 231 7.73 6.62 4.72
CA ALA A 231 7.50 5.47 5.58
C ALA A 231 6.70 5.91 6.80
N ILE A 232 5.64 5.17 7.08
CA ILE A 232 4.73 5.38 8.20
C ILE A 232 4.98 4.28 9.23
N ASP A 233 5.11 4.66 10.51
CA ASP A 233 5.09 3.75 11.67
C ASP A 233 3.92 4.19 12.53
N ALA A 234 2.89 3.35 12.65
CA ALA A 234 1.66 3.63 13.36
C ALA A 234 1.44 2.60 14.48
N ARG A 235 1.14 3.08 15.68
CA ARG A 235 0.97 2.31 16.90
C ARG A 235 -0.25 2.75 17.67
N GLN A 236 -0.68 1.94 18.62
CA GLN A 236 -1.83 2.24 19.46
C GLN A 236 -3.09 2.46 18.60
N PRO A 237 -3.59 1.39 17.94
CA PRO A 237 -4.82 1.49 17.17
C PRO A 237 -5.98 1.86 18.08
N ASN A 238 -6.77 2.83 17.68
CA ASN A 238 -8.04 3.13 18.32
C ASN A 238 -9.08 2.09 17.90
N ARG A 239 -9.13 0.98 18.64
CA ARG A 239 -9.94 -0.20 18.31
C ARG A 239 -11.43 0.12 18.23
N GLU A 240 -11.92 1.00 19.09
CA GLU A 240 -13.32 1.43 19.07
C GLU A 240 -13.66 2.14 17.76
N ARG A 241 -12.79 3.06 17.32
CA ARG A 241 -12.95 3.78 16.06
C ARG A 241 -12.82 2.85 14.86
N CYS A 242 -11.89 1.90 14.91
CA CYS A 242 -11.75 0.88 13.87
C CYS A 242 -13.00 0.03 13.73
N ALA A 243 -13.54 -0.49 14.85
CA ALA A 243 -14.76 -1.31 14.86
C ALA A 243 -15.97 -0.51 14.36
N ALA A 244 -16.20 0.68 14.91
CA ALA A 244 -17.31 1.54 14.50
C ALA A 244 -17.29 1.86 12.99
N TYR A 245 -16.11 2.06 12.40
CA TYR A 245 -16.01 2.29 10.97
C TYR A 245 -16.37 1.04 10.15
N LEU A 246 -15.87 -0.12 10.55
CA LEU A 246 -16.14 -1.38 9.84
C LEU A 246 -17.62 -1.80 9.96
N ASP A 247 -18.26 -1.58 11.10
CA ASP A 247 -19.69 -1.83 11.27
C ASP A 247 -20.53 -0.97 10.30
N GLN A 248 -20.18 0.31 10.15
CA GLN A 248 -20.83 1.19 9.19
C GLN A 248 -20.54 0.79 7.74
N TRP A 249 -19.32 0.30 7.46
CA TRP A 249 -18.90 -0.15 6.15
C TRP A 249 -19.68 -1.38 5.68
N GLN A 250 -19.92 -2.35 6.55
CA GLN A 250 -20.68 -3.57 6.23
C GLN A 250 -22.16 -3.31 5.94
N VAL A 251 -22.72 -2.22 6.49
CA VAL A 251 -24.12 -1.83 6.28
C VAL A 251 -24.32 -1.10 4.94
N GLN A 252 -23.26 -0.54 4.33
CA GLN A 252 -23.36 0.05 3.01
C GLN A 252 -23.38 -1.05 1.95
N PRO A 253 -24.47 -1.18 1.13
CA PRO A 253 -24.49 -2.14 0.04
C PRO A 253 -23.29 -1.84 -0.88
N SER A 254 -22.51 -2.87 -1.16
CA SER A 254 -21.34 -2.79 -2.02
C SER A 254 -21.68 -2.02 -3.30
N LYS A 255 -21.15 -0.82 -3.44
CA LYS A 255 -21.03 -0.16 -4.74
C LYS A 255 -19.89 -0.82 -5.53
N GLN A 256 -19.85 -2.13 -5.52
CA GLN A 256 -19.06 -2.89 -6.47
C GLN A 256 -19.81 -2.77 -7.79
N ALA A 257 -19.29 -1.90 -8.63
CA ALA A 257 -19.66 -1.87 -10.03
C ALA A 257 -19.30 -3.21 -10.67
N ASP A 258 -20.25 -3.72 -11.40
CA ASP A 258 -20.08 -4.74 -12.43
C ASP A 258 -18.98 -4.37 -13.41
#